data_b227f3fc361fa0e87ae91b4a9b08f1d0
#
_entry.id   b227f3fc361fa0e87ae91b4a9b08f1d0
#
_cell.length_a   1.000
_cell.length_b   1.000
_cell.length_c   1.000
_cell.angle_alpha   90.00
_cell.angle_beta   90.00
_cell.angle_gamma   90.00
#
_symmetry.space_group_name_H-M   'P 1'
#
loop_
_entity.id
_entity.type
_entity.pdbx_description
1 polymer ?
#
loop_
_entity_poly.entity_id
_entity_poly.type
_entity_poly.pdbx_seq_one_letter_code
_entity_poly.pdbx_strand_id
1 'polypeptide(L)'
;EAPLVPQEELQSITQSLLASGADIVEMNTIRKRLSAVKGGRFAQHCAPAKVFSIVLSDIIGDPLDMIASGPAYPDSSTCADARRIAEQYGLRLSPEASQCLERETPKVLDNVETLITGSVRELCAAASAACRELGYEPVLLTDSLDCEAREAGAFLAAVARAHQDTERSLAFLAGGETVVHLTGSGLGGRNQELALSAAAGIAGLEDTAVFSLGSDGTDGPTDAAGGFVDGGTKERLARQGVRIFEVLKNNDAYHALAACGGLLHTGATGTNVNDVAVLLIRR
;
A
#
# COMPACT_ATOMS: atom_id res chain seq x y z
N GLU A 1 -3.81 23.19 -4.83
CA GLU A 1 -2.65 22.74 -5.63
C GLU A 1 -1.77 23.90 -6.16
N ALA A 2 -2.24 25.15 -6.11
CA ALA A 2 -1.57 26.32 -6.69
C ALA A 2 -1.01 26.04 -8.10
N PRO A 3 -1.88 25.77 -9.09
CA PRO A 3 -1.45 25.43 -10.44
C PRO A 3 -0.80 26.65 -11.12
N LEU A 4 0.23 26.39 -11.94
CA LEU A 4 0.90 27.40 -12.78
C LEU A 4 0.26 27.54 -14.17
N VAL A 5 -0.74 26.73 -14.45
CA VAL A 5 -1.56 26.70 -15.67
C VAL A 5 -3.04 26.74 -15.29
N PRO A 6 -3.97 27.04 -16.22
CA PRO A 6 -5.40 26.93 -15.94
C PRO A 6 -5.79 25.57 -15.38
N GLN A 7 -6.72 25.54 -14.43
CA GLN A 7 -7.12 24.30 -13.75
C GLN A 7 -7.68 23.25 -14.72
N GLU A 8 -8.43 23.70 -15.72
CA GLU A 8 -8.97 22.81 -16.76
C GLU A 8 -7.86 22.14 -17.56
N GLU A 9 -6.78 22.88 -17.87
CA GLU A 9 -5.63 22.31 -18.57
C GLU A 9 -4.90 21.27 -17.71
N LEU A 10 -4.66 21.57 -16.41
CA LEU A 10 -4.05 20.63 -15.48
C LEU A 10 -4.87 19.33 -15.36
N GLN A 11 -6.21 19.46 -15.31
CA GLN A 11 -7.11 18.32 -15.29
C GLN A 11 -7.03 17.52 -16.59
N SER A 12 -7.04 18.18 -17.74
CA SER A 12 -6.94 17.53 -19.05
C SER A 12 -5.63 16.76 -19.21
N ILE A 13 -4.50 17.37 -18.81
CA ILE A 13 -3.18 16.71 -18.82
C ILE A 13 -3.19 15.47 -17.91
N THR A 14 -3.73 15.61 -16.68
CA THR A 14 -3.82 14.50 -15.72
C THR A 14 -4.67 13.36 -16.26
N GLN A 15 -5.82 13.65 -16.85
CA GLN A 15 -6.70 12.64 -17.47
C GLN A 15 -6.04 11.95 -18.66
N SER A 16 -5.31 12.71 -19.48
CA SER A 16 -4.58 12.15 -20.63
C SER A 16 -3.49 11.16 -20.19
N LEU A 17 -2.74 11.48 -19.14
CA LEU A 17 -1.74 10.60 -18.55
C LEU A 17 -2.39 9.32 -18.01
N LEU A 18 -3.46 9.45 -17.22
CA LEU A 18 -4.20 8.29 -16.67
C LEU A 18 -4.74 7.39 -17.79
N ALA A 19 -5.38 7.97 -18.80
CA ALA A 19 -5.94 7.22 -19.92
C ALA A 19 -4.88 6.51 -20.78
N SER A 20 -3.65 7.04 -20.78
CA SER A 20 -2.51 6.47 -21.51
C SER A 20 -1.70 5.45 -20.71
N GLY A 21 -2.09 5.18 -19.45
CA GLY A 21 -1.42 4.19 -18.60
C GLY A 21 -0.09 4.68 -18.00
N ALA A 22 0.09 6.01 -17.85
CA ALA A 22 1.26 6.56 -17.16
C ALA A 22 1.25 6.12 -15.68
N ASP A 23 2.42 5.76 -15.18
CA ASP A 23 2.57 5.41 -13.77
C ASP A 23 2.57 6.65 -12.85
N ILE A 24 2.52 6.42 -11.54
CA ILE A 24 2.44 7.50 -10.54
C ILE A 24 3.69 8.39 -10.54
N VAL A 25 4.86 7.85 -10.86
CA VAL A 25 6.12 8.59 -10.92
C VAL A 25 6.11 9.53 -12.13
N GLU A 26 5.68 9.04 -13.30
CA GLU A 26 5.52 9.82 -14.51
C GLU A 26 4.49 10.94 -14.34
N MET A 27 3.33 10.60 -13.75
CA MET A 27 2.30 11.59 -13.44
C MET A 27 2.81 12.68 -12.49
N ASN A 28 3.51 12.30 -11.41
CA ASN A 28 4.05 13.26 -10.45
C ASN A 28 5.16 14.11 -11.07
N THR A 29 5.98 13.57 -11.97
CA THR A 29 7.01 14.31 -12.71
C THR A 29 6.42 15.49 -13.47
N ILE A 30 5.28 15.30 -14.13
CA ILE A 30 4.55 16.38 -14.82
C ILE A 30 3.86 17.32 -13.82
N ARG A 31 3.12 16.77 -12.85
CA ARG A 31 2.35 17.56 -11.86
C ARG A 31 3.22 18.46 -10.99
N LYS A 32 4.41 18.02 -10.61
CA LYS A 32 5.38 18.82 -9.86
C LYS A 32 5.76 20.09 -10.62
N ARG A 33 5.94 20.02 -11.94
CA ARG A 33 6.32 21.16 -12.76
C ARG A 33 5.18 22.13 -13.02
N LEU A 34 3.95 21.65 -13.05
CA LEU A 34 2.75 22.46 -13.24
C LEU A 34 2.20 23.08 -11.94
N SER A 35 2.91 22.94 -10.82
CA SER A 35 2.51 23.46 -9.51
C SER A 35 3.52 24.44 -8.94
N ALA A 36 3.03 25.52 -8.32
CA ALA A 36 3.87 26.48 -7.62
C ALA A 36 4.37 25.99 -6.25
N VAL A 37 3.82 24.90 -5.72
CA VAL A 37 4.13 24.43 -4.35
C VAL A 37 4.71 23.02 -4.29
N LYS A 38 4.48 22.19 -5.32
CA LYS A 38 5.01 20.82 -5.38
C LYS A 38 6.48 20.80 -5.79
N GLY A 39 7.14 19.63 -5.65
CA GLY A 39 8.54 19.43 -6.03
C GLY A 39 9.52 20.38 -5.32
N GLY A 40 9.37 20.55 -4.02
CA GLY A 40 10.25 21.39 -3.19
C GLY A 40 9.96 22.88 -3.21
N ARG A 41 9.06 23.36 -4.08
CA ARG A 41 8.81 24.80 -4.25
C ARG A 41 8.17 25.45 -3.02
N PHE A 42 7.33 24.71 -2.28
CA PHE A 42 6.79 25.26 -1.03
C PHE A 42 7.89 25.61 -0.04
N ALA A 43 8.81 24.68 0.22
CA ALA A 43 9.92 24.94 1.13
C ALA A 43 10.84 26.05 0.61
N GLN A 44 11.08 26.08 -0.71
CA GLN A 44 11.86 27.17 -1.34
C GLN A 44 11.20 28.54 -1.11
N HIS A 45 9.87 28.64 -1.24
CA HIS A 45 9.13 29.87 -0.96
C HIS A 45 9.17 30.30 0.51
N CYS A 46 9.32 29.36 1.44
CA CYS A 46 9.42 29.63 2.87
C CYS A 46 10.78 30.18 3.27
N ALA A 47 11.83 29.97 2.46
CA ALA A 47 13.18 30.43 2.81
C ALA A 47 13.24 31.94 3.07
N PRO A 48 13.99 32.39 4.12
CA PRO A 48 14.91 31.64 4.97
C PRO A 48 14.28 30.95 6.19
N ALA A 49 12.95 30.95 6.32
CA ALA A 49 12.27 30.29 7.42
C ALA A 49 12.46 28.76 7.36
N LYS A 50 12.62 28.13 8.52
CA LYS A 50 12.63 26.67 8.64
C LYS A 50 11.23 26.08 8.40
N VAL A 51 11.20 24.97 7.69
CA VAL A 51 10.02 24.15 7.45
C VAL A 51 10.17 22.85 8.22
N PHE A 52 9.26 22.55 9.13
CA PHE A 52 9.15 21.26 9.78
C PHE A 52 8.12 20.41 9.04
N SER A 53 8.59 19.39 8.35
CA SER A 53 7.75 18.47 7.59
C SER A 53 7.46 17.23 8.42
N ILE A 54 6.21 17.10 8.87
CA ILE A 54 5.74 15.89 9.57
C ILE A 54 5.04 15.04 8.52
N VAL A 55 5.57 13.83 8.27
CA VAL A 55 5.14 12.96 7.19
C VAL A 55 4.53 11.69 7.74
N LEU A 56 3.34 11.36 7.23
CA LEU A 56 2.74 10.04 7.32
C LEU A 56 2.86 9.43 5.92
N SER A 57 3.59 8.32 5.78
CA SER A 57 3.88 7.70 4.49
C SER A 57 2.95 6.54 4.23
N ASP A 58 2.26 6.61 3.10
CA ASP A 58 1.45 5.53 2.52
C ASP A 58 2.09 4.93 1.25
N ILE A 59 3.34 5.29 0.96
CA ILE A 59 4.09 4.82 -0.22
C ILE A 59 5.23 3.91 0.22
N ILE A 60 5.32 2.72 -0.36
CA ILE A 60 6.37 1.75 -0.08
C ILE A 60 7.75 2.37 -0.36
N GLY A 61 8.66 2.23 0.61
CA GLY A 61 10.02 2.76 0.52
C GLY A 61 10.17 4.23 0.90
N ASP A 62 9.08 4.89 1.31
CA ASP A 62 9.05 6.29 1.79
C ASP A 62 9.72 7.31 0.85
N PRO A 63 9.44 7.32 -0.48
CA PRO A 63 10.03 8.28 -1.39
C PRO A 63 9.42 9.67 -1.12
N LEU A 64 10.09 10.45 -0.28
CA LEU A 64 9.58 11.71 0.27
C LEU A 64 9.24 12.76 -0.81
N ASP A 65 9.88 12.69 -1.96
CA ASP A 65 9.57 13.53 -3.12
C ASP A 65 8.29 13.09 -3.87
N MET A 66 7.76 11.91 -3.59
CA MET A 66 6.50 11.40 -4.17
C MET A 66 5.31 11.62 -3.23
N ILE A 67 5.49 11.59 -1.92
CA ILE A 67 4.43 11.82 -0.93
C ILE A 67 3.89 13.23 -1.12
N ALA A 68 2.57 13.34 -1.40
CA ALA A 68 1.90 14.59 -1.77
C ALA A 68 2.60 15.36 -2.92
N SER A 69 3.43 14.67 -3.75
CA SER A 69 4.32 15.23 -4.77
C SER A 69 5.39 16.18 -4.20
N GLY A 70 5.87 15.88 -2.98
CA GLY A 70 7.06 16.47 -2.37
C GLY A 70 7.09 17.99 -2.20
N PRO A 71 6.15 18.63 -1.49
CA PRO A 71 6.15 20.10 -1.36
C PRO A 71 7.38 20.62 -0.61
N ALA A 72 7.92 19.84 0.30
CA ALA A 72 9.07 20.18 1.13
C ALA A 72 10.31 19.29 0.86
N TYR A 73 10.39 18.71 -0.35
CA TYR A 73 11.51 17.83 -0.71
C TYR A 73 12.14 18.21 -2.03
N PRO A 74 13.48 18.04 -2.15
CA PRO A 74 14.15 18.13 -3.44
C PRO A 74 13.55 17.14 -4.42
N ASP A 75 13.24 17.59 -5.63
CA ASP A 75 12.68 16.75 -6.68
C ASP A 75 13.79 15.99 -7.41
N SER A 76 13.72 14.66 -7.42
CA SER A 76 14.66 13.80 -8.12
C SER A 76 14.52 13.86 -9.65
N SER A 77 13.31 14.17 -10.17
CA SER A 77 13.04 14.19 -11.62
C SER A 77 13.60 15.46 -12.30
N THR A 78 13.92 15.36 -13.58
CA THR A 78 14.53 16.45 -14.38
C THR A 78 13.59 17.00 -15.44
N CYS A 79 13.89 18.19 -16.01
CA CYS A 79 13.17 18.71 -17.18
C CYS A 79 13.26 17.74 -18.37
N ALA A 80 14.36 16.98 -18.51
CA ALA A 80 14.50 15.99 -19.56
C ALA A 80 13.51 14.84 -19.38
N ASP A 81 13.27 14.39 -18.13
CA ASP A 81 12.26 13.38 -17.85
C ASP A 81 10.85 13.89 -18.18
N ALA A 82 10.55 15.12 -17.80
CA ALA A 82 9.24 15.71 -18.10
C ALA A 82 8.98 15.83 -19.61
N ARG A 83 9.98 16.23 -20.41
CA ARG A 83 9.87 16.28 -21.87
C ARG A 83 9.65 14.87 -22.44
N ARG A 84 10.48 13.91 -22.04
CA ARG A 84 10.35 12.51 -22.46
C ARG A 84 8.94 11.98 -22.21
N ILE A 85 8.40 12.22 -21.03
CA ILE A 85 7.04 11.79 -20.65
C ILE A 85 5.99 12.50 -21.50
N ALA A 86 6.12 13.82 -21.70
CA ALA A 86 5.18 14.58 -22.52
C ALA A 86 5.18 14.10 -23.98
N GLU A 87 6.33 13.80 -24.54
CA GLU A 87 6.48 13.22 -25.90
C GLU A 87 5.93 11.80 -25.98
N GLN A 88 6.28 10.94 -25.02
CA GLN A 88 5.85 9.53 -24.97
C GLN A 88 4.34 9.40 -24.97
N TYR A 89 3.64 10.24 -24.21
CA TYR A 89 2.18 10.21 -24.09
C TYR A 89 1.47 11.23 -25.00
N GLY A 90 2.18 11.95 -25.86
CA GLY A 90 1.63 12.88 -26.81
C GLY A 90 0.79 13.99 -26.14
N LEU A 91 1.24 14.52 -25.00
CA LEU A 91 0.50 15.51 -24.24
C LEU A 91 0.30 16.80 -25.02
N ARG A 92 -0.92 17.28 -25.07
CA ARG A 92 -1.24 18.61 -25.66
C ARG A 92 -1.02 19.66 -24.59
N LEU A 93 0.03 20.45 -24.74
CA LEU A 93 0.46 21.46 -23.80
C LEU A 93 0.27 22.84 -24.41
N SER A 94 -0.24 23.79 -23.63
CA SER A 94 -0.16 25.21 -23.98
C SER A 94 1.31 25.70 -23.99
N PRO A 95 1.59 26.87 -24.55
CA PRO A 95 2.91 27.49 -24.44
C PRO A 95 3.36 27.66 -22.99
N GLU A 96 2.43 28.01 -22.10
CA GLU A 96 2.65 28.22 -20.68
C GLU A 96 2.99 26.89 -19.98
N ALA A 97 2.24 25.82 -20.25
CA ALA A 97 2.52 24.47 -19.71
C ALA A 97 3.88 23.97 -20.21
N SER A 98 4.18 24.12 -21.50
CA SER A 98 5.47 23.78 -22.09
C SER A 98 6.62 24.52 -21.40
N GLN A 99 6.48 25.82 -21.16
CA GLN A 99 7.47 26.60 -20.44
C GLN A 99 7.65 26.14 -18.99
N CYS A 100 6.58 25.69 -18.32
CA CYS A 100 6.67 25.13 -16.97
C CYS A 100 7.50 23.84 -16.95
N LEU A 101 7.42 22.98 -17.96
CA LEU A 101 8.22 21.74 -18.04
C LEU A 101 9.73 22.02 -18.22
N GLU A 102 10.10 23.18 -18.76
CA GLU A 102 11.49 23.60 -18.93
C GLU A 102 12.11 24.24 -17.68
N ARG A 103 11.33 24.46 -16.63
CA ARG A 103 11.82 25.02 -15.36
C ARG A 103 12.15 23.92 -14.38
N GLU A 104 13.44 23.80 -14.02
CA GLU A 104 13.85 22.85 -13.01
C GLU A 104 13.18 23.13 -11.64
N THR A 105 12.87 22.07 -10.96
CA THR A 105 12.44 22.06 -9.57
C THR A 105 13.66 22.13 -8.64
N PRO A 106 13.51 22.62 -7.39
CA PRO A 106 14.59 22.62 -6.41
C PRO A 106 15.25 21.23 -6.25
N LYS A 107 16.59 21.21 -6.36
CA LYS A 107 17.41 19.99 -6.20
C LYS A 107 18.07 19.89 -4.83
N VAL A 108 18.11 20.99 -4.12
CA VAL A 108 18.66 21.10 -2.75
C VAL A 108 17.75 22.02 -1.95
N LEU A 109 17.44 21.63 -0.73
CA LEU A 109 16.72 22.42 0.26
C LEU A 109 17.47 22.28 1.58
N ASP A 110 17.87 23.40 2.18
CA ASP A 110 18.64 23.47 3.41
C ASP A 110 17.82 23.95 4.61
N ASN A 111 16.56 24.33 4.36
CA ASN A 111 15.65 24.87 5.36
C ASN A 111 14.56 23.89 5.81
N VAL A 112 14.70 22.59 5.54
CA VAL A 112 13.69 21.57 5.87
C VAL A 112 14.23 20.58 6.91
N GLU A 113 13.47 20.37 7.96
CA GLU A 113 13.63 19.26 8.90
C GLU A 113 12.43 18.32 8.77
N THR A 114 12.70 17.03 8.56
CA THR A 114 11.66 16.03 8.36
C THR A 114 11.57 15.05 9.50
N LEU A 115 10.34 14.76 9.90
CA LEU A 115 10.00 13.68 10.80
C LEU A 115 8.97 12.77 10.13
N ILE A 116 9.33 11.52 9.88
CA ILE A 116 8.37 10.47 9.46
C ILE A 116 7.74 9.94 10.74
N THR A 117 6.43 10.14 10.89
CA THR A 117 5.68 9.74 12.10
C THR A 117 4.93 8.44 11.93
N GLY A 118 4.84 7.91 10.73
CA GLY A 118 4.23 6.62 10.41
C GLY A 118 4.60 6.20 9.00
N SER A 119 4.88 4.91 8.88
CA SER A 119 5.16 4.22 7.62
C SER A 119 4.88 2.73 7.80
N VAL A 120 4.94 1.97 6.72
CA VAL A 120 4.85 0.49 6.78
C VAL A 120 5.93 -0.11 7.68
N ARG A 121 7.11 0.50 7.78
CA ARG A 121 8.19 0.07 8.69
C ARG A 121 7.80 0.20 10.13
N GLU A 122 7.22 1.34 10.51
CA GLU A 122 6.74 1.58 11.87
C GLU A 122 5.58 0.62 12.21
N LEU A 123 4.68 0.36 11.25
CA LEU A 123 3.61 -0.63 11.40
C LEU A 123 4.19 -2.03 11.67
N CYS A 124 5.16 -2.48 10.87
CA CYS A 124 5.83 -3.76 11.05
C CYS A 124 6.61 -3.83 12.37
N ALA A 125 7.26 -2.73 12.77
CA ALA A 125 7.98 -2.66 14.04
C ALA A 125 7.03 -2.79 15.23
N ALA A 126 5.91 -2.08 15.22
CA ALA A 126 4.87 -2.17 16.24
C ALA A 126 4.25 -3.57 16.30
N ALA A 127 3.91 -4.16 15.15
CA ALA A 127 3.39 -5.53 15.08
C ALA A 127 4.42 -6.55 15.61
N SER A 128 5.71 -6.38 15.29
CA SER A 128 6.79 -7.23 15.82
C SER A 128 6.93 -7.10 17.34
N ALA A 129 6.79 -5.90 17.90
CA ALA A 129 6.82 -5.67 19.34
C ALA A 129 5.65 -6.39 20.02
N ALA A 130 4.44 -6.23 19.50
CA ALA A 130 3.24 -6.92 20.00
C ALA A 130 3.38 -8.45 19.94
N CYS A 131 3.96 -9.00 18.88
CA CYS A 131 4.23 -10.44 18.79
C CYS A 131 5.19 -10.92 19.90
N ARG A 132 6.25 -10.14 20.22
CA ARG A 132 7.16 -10.48 21.33
C ARG A 132 6.44 -10.47 22.69
N GLU A 133 5.61 -9.46 22.94
CA GLU A 133 4.83 -9.36 24.17
C GLU A 133 3.87 -10.56 24.35
N LEU A 134 3.37 -11.10 23.23
CA LEU A 134 2.50 -12.28 23.22
C LEU A 134 3.28 -13.62 23.23
N GLY A 135 4.61 -13.58 23.33
CA GLY A 135 5.47 -14.75 23.43
C GLY A 135 5.87 -15.38 22.11
N TYR A 136 5.71 -14.68 20.99
CA TYR A 136 6.21 -15.11 19.69
C TYR A 136 7.58 -14.54 19.39
N GLU A 137 8.39 -15.26 18.62
CA GLU A 137 9.61 -14.75 18.00
C GLU A 137 9.27 -14.17 16.62
N PRO A 138 9.31 -12.85 16.45
CA PRO A 138 8.93 -12.24 15.17
C PRO A 138 10.06 -12.29 14.15
N VAL A 139 9.72 -12.62 12.93
CA VAL A 139 10.56 -12.61 11.75
C VAL A 139 9.93 -11.68 10.70
N LEU A 140 10.54 -10.54 10.44
CA LEU A 140 10.11 -9.66 9.36
C LEU A 140 10.59 -10.25 8.03
N LEU A 141 9.66 -10.64 7.18
CA LEU A 141 9.94 -11.15 5.83
C LEU A 141 10.24 -9.99 4.86
N THR A 142 9.41 -8.96 4.91
CA THR A 142 9.54 -7.77 4.07
C THR A 142 8.69 -6.62 4.64
N ASP A 143 9.08 -5.39 4.33
CA ASP A 143 8.28 -4.16 4.50
C ASP A 143 7.91 -3.53 3.15
N SER A 144 7.97 -4.32 2.07
CA SER A 144 7.78 -3.87 0.69
C SER A 144 7.00 -4.91 -0.13
N LEU A 145 5.95 -5.49 0.47
CA LEU A 145 5.09 -6.48 -0.19
C LEU A 145 4.20 -5.75 -1.21
N ASP A 146 4.33 -6.09 -2.50
CA ASP A 146 3.62 -5.43 -3.61
C ASP A 146 3.03 -6.41 -4.65
N CYS A 147 2.96 -7.68 -4.33
CA CYS A 147 2.44 -8.71 -5.23
C CYS A 147 0.90 -8.86 -5.17
N GLU A 148 0.35 -9.78 -5.96
CA GLU A 148 -1.07 -10.12 -5.88
C GLU A 148 -1.41 -10.74 -4.52
N ALA A 149 -2.52 -10.31 -3.91
CA ALA A 149 -2.94 -10.68 -2.57
C ALA A 149 -3.05 -12.20 -2.37
N ARG A 150 -3.64 -12.91 -3.36
CA ARG A 150 -3.77 -14.37 -3.28
C ARG A 150 -2.42 -15.09 -3.33
N GLU A 151 -1.44 -14.56 -4.05
CA GLU A 151 -0.09 -15.13 -4.12
C GLU A 151 0.67 -14.91 -2.81
N ALA A 152 0.51 -13.73 -2.19
CA ALA A 152 1.06 -13.46 -0.85
C ALA A 152 0.48 -14.43 0.19
N GLY A 153 -0.83 -14.67 0.17
CA GLY A 153 -1.48 -15.65 1.06
C GLY A 153 -0.97 -17.07 0.85
N ALA A 154 -0.83 -17.50 -0.41
CA ALA A 154 -0.27 -18.79 -0.76
C ALA A 154 1.19 -18.93 -0.30
N PHE A 155 2.00 -17.87 -0.42
CA PHE A 155 3.38 -17.84 0.06
C PHE A 155 3.45 -17.98 1.59
N LEU A 156 2.66 -17.20 2.35
CA LEU A 156 2.60 -17.32 3.81
C LEU A 156 2.19 -18.74 4.24
N ALA A 157 1.25 -19.36 3.55
CA ALA A 157 0.87 -20.74 3.80
C ALA A 157 2.00 -21.73 3.50
N ALA A 158 2.86 -21.47 2.50
CA ALA A 158 4.05 -22.28 2.24
C ALA A 158 5.09 -22.12 3.36
N VAL A 159 5.28 -20.89 3.88
CA VAL A 159 6.13 -20.63 5.06
C VAL A 159 5.60 -21.39 6.27
N ALA A 160 4.27 -21.38 6.51
CA ALA A 160 3.66 -22.13 7.60
C ALA A 160 3.98 -23.64 7.54
N ARG A 161 3.82 -24.25 6.37
CA ARG A 161 4.15 -25.69 6.18
C ARG A 161 5.64 -25.99 6.37
N ALA A 162 6.52 -25.10 5.94
CA ALA A 162 7.96 -25.26 6.13
C ALA A 162 8.38 -25.21 7.60
N HIS A 163 7.57 -24.61 8.47
CA HIS A 163 7.86 -24.44 9.90
C HIS A 163 6.85 -25.19 10.79
N GLN A 164 6.08 -26.13 10.24
CA GLN A 164 5.06 -26.86 11.00
C GLN A 164 5.62 -27.66 12.18
N ASP A 165 6.87 -28.11 12.08
CA ASP A 165 7.53 -28.91 13.12
C ASP A 165 8.43 -28.07 14.04
N THR A 166 8.30 -26.74 14.03
CA THR A 166 9.08 -25.88 14.94
C THR A 166 8.68 -26.13 16.40
N GLU A 167 9.65 -26.04 17.30
CA GLU A 167 9.43 -26.07 18.75
C GLU A 167 9.21 -24.66 19.36
N ARG A 168 9.34 -23.62 18.54
CA ARG A 168 9.23 -22.22 18.96
C ARG A 168 7.95 -21.58 18.43
N SER A 169 7.35 -20.70 19.23
CA SER A 169 6.27 -19.84 18.75
C SER A 169 6.84 -18.76 17.83
N LEU A 170 6.46 -18.80 16.55
CA LEU A 170 6.98 -17.92 15.51
C LEU A 170 5.88 -16.99 14.97
N ALA A 171 6.26 -15.76 14.66
CA ALA A 171 5.42 -14.83 13.93
C ALA A 171 6.17 -14.31 12.70
N PHE A 172 5.67 -14.59 11.51
CA PHE A 172 6.23 -14.06 10.27
C PHE A 172 5.38 -12.86 9.82
N LEU A 173 6.05 -11.73 9.60
CA LEU A 173 5.38 -10.47 9.26
C LEU A 173 5.78 -10.02 7.86
N ALA A 174 4.81 -9.51 7.11
CA ALA A 174 5.04 -8.86 5.81
C ALA A 174 4.19 -7.60 5.75
N GLY A 175 4.84 -6.47 5.56
CA GLY A 175 4.19 -5.17 5.37
C GLY A 175 4.26 -4.71 3.92
N GLY A 176 3.30 -3.93 3.49
CA GLY A 176 3.25 -3.38 2.14
C GLY A 176 1.84 -3.13 1.65
N GLU A 177 1.65 -3.17 0.35
CA GLU A 177 0.35 -2.97 -0.30
C GLU A 177 0.17 -3.95 -1.44
N THR A 178 -0.59 -5.03 -1.18
CA THR A 178 -0.90 -6.02 -2.23
C THR A 178 -1.98 -5.52 -3.18
N VAL A 179 -2.10 -6.15 -4.34
CA VAL A 179 -3.12 -5.82 -5.34
C VAL A 179 -4.10 -6.97 -5.53
N VAL A 180 -5.29 -6.66 -6.02
CA VAL A 180 -6.31 -7.65 -6.42
C VAL A 180 -6.62 -7.45 -7.90
N HIS A 181 -6.51 -8.51 -8.68
CA HIS A 181 -7.03 -8.53 -10.04
C HIS A 181 -8.52 -8.91 -10.01
N LEU A 182 -9.37 -7.93 -10.32
CA LEU A 182 -10.81 -8.14 -10.35
C LEU A 182 -11.20 -8.98 -11.57
N THR A 183 -11.65 -10.21 -11.35
CA THR A 183 -12.13 -11.15 -12.37
C THR A 183 -13.59 -11.51 -12.19
N GLY A 184 -14.14 -11.23 -11.02
CA GLY A 184 -15.52 -11.49 -10.63
C GLY A 184 -16.30 -10.24 -10.25
N SER A 185 -17.46 -10.45 -9.64
CA SER A 185 -18.35 -9.38 -9.14
C SER A 185 -18.62 -9.48 -7.64
N GLY A 186 -17.82 -10.27 -6.93
CA GLY A 186 -17.95 -10.45 -5.49
C GLY A 186 -17.50 -9.22 -4.68
N LEU A 187 -17.59 -9.33 -3.37
CA LEU A 187 -17.23 -8.30 -2.41
C LEU A 187 -16.00 -8.74 -1.60
N GLY A 188 -15.04 -7.85 -1.45
CA GLY A 188 -13.82 -8.10 -0.68
C GLY A 188 -12.78 -7.03 -0.90
N GLY A 189 -11.66 -7.20 -0.22
CA GLY A 189 -10.47 -6.38 -0.36
C GLY A 189 -9.21 -7.25 -0.39
N ARG A 190 -8.06 -6.61 -0.57
CA ARG A 190 -6.77 -7.28 -0.71
C ARG A 190 -6.36 -8.06 0.54
N ASN A 191 -6.62 -7.51 1.72
CA ASN A 191 -6.29 -8.16 2.99
C ASN A 191 -7.17 -9.39 3.26
N GLN A 192 -8.45 -9.29 2.92
CA GLN A 192 -9.40 -10.41 2.99
C GLN A 192 -9.04 -11.51 2.00
N GLU A 193 -8.67 -11.15 0.76
CA GLU A 193 -8.28 -12.11 -0.28
C GLU A 193 -6.96 -12.83 0.08
N LEU A 194 -5.97 -12.10 0.63
CA LEU A 194 -4.73 -12.67 1.14
C LEU A 194 -5.00 -13.70 2.24
N ALA A 195 -5.75 -13.33 3.26
CA ALA A 195 -6.08 -14.22 4.37
C ALA A 195 -6.84 -15.47 3.88
N LEU A 196 -7.89 -15.30 3.06
CA LEU A 196 -8.66 -16.42 2.54
C LEU A 196 -7.82 -17.37 1.68
N SER A 197 -6.90 -16.83 0.87
CA SER A 197 -5.98 -17.64 0.07
C SER A 197 -5.09 -18.52 0.96
N ALA A 198 -4.57 -17.98 2.06
CA ALA A 198 -3.76 -18.75 3.00
C ALA A 198 -4.52 -19.92 3.62
N ALA A 199 -5.83 -19.81 3.85
CA ALA A 199 -6.66 -20.84 4.47
C ALA A 199 -6.59 -22.20 3.78
N ALA A 200 -6.44 -22.20 2.44
CA ALA A 200 -6.32 -23.45 1.69
C ALA A 200 -5.02 -24.21 2.01
N GLY A 201 -3.93 -23.47 2.19
CA GLY A 201 -2.60 -24.04 2.36
C GLY A 201 -2.21 -24.34 3.81
N ILE A 202 -2.88 -23.72 4.82
CA ILE A 202 -2.68 -24.02 6.25
C ILE A 202 -3.73 -24.99 6.80
N ALA A 203 -4.62 -25.52 5.96
CA ALA A 203 -5.67 -26.42 6.38
C ALA A 203 -5.11 -27.64 7.13
N GLY A 204 -5.61 -27.88 8.35
CA GLY A 204 -5.17 -28.99 9.21
C GLY A 204 -3.89 -28.70 10.01
N LEU A 205 -3.25 -27.55 9.84
CA LEU A 205 -2.13 -27.17 10.72
C LEU A 205 -2.68 -26.64 12.05
N GLU A 206 -2.33 -27.35 13.12
CA GLU A 206 -2.73 -26.96 14.47
C GLU A 206 -1.99 -25.70 14.92
N ASP A 207 -2.63 -24.89 15.76
CA ASP A 207 -2.07 -23.68 16.35
C ASP A 207 -1.40 -22.72 15.34
N THR A 208 -1.96 -22.71 14.13
CA THR A 208 -1.46 -21.89 13.01
C THR A 208 -2.56 -21.00 12.49
N ALA A 209 -2.25 -19.72 12.36
CA ALA A 209 -3.19 -18.70 11.85
C ALA A 209 -2.49 -17.72 10.91
N VAL A 210 -3.26 -17.18 9.96
CA VAL A 210 -2.84 -16.07 9.11
C VAL A 210 -3.90 -14.98 9.18
N PHE A 211 -3.45 -13.74 9.32
CA PHE A 211 -4.33 -12.59 9.16
C PHE A 211 -3.63 -11.49 8.35
N SER A 212 -4.43 -10.65 7.73
CA SER A 212 -3.96 -9.44 7.08
C SER A 212 -4.97 -8.32 7.30
N LEU A 213 -4.50 -7.10 7.51
CA LEU A 213 -5.35 -5.93 7.73
C LEU A 213 -4.71 -4.64 7.23
N GLY A 214 -5.57 -3.71 6.81
CA GLY A 214 -5.21 -2.33 6.49
C GLY A 214 -5.11 -1.48 7.75
N SER A 215 -4.06 -0.67 7.84
CA SER A 215 -3.83 0.22 8.99
C SER A 215 -4.87 1.31 9.13
N ASP A 216 -5.59 1.65 8.07
CA ASP A 216 -6.68 2.63 8.07
C ASP A 216 -8.02 2.07 8.62
N GLY A 217 -8.09 0.75 8.81
CA GLY A 217 -9.28 0.07 9.31
C GLY A 217 -10.31 -0.27 8.24
N THR A 218 -9.92 -0.19 6.97
CA THR A 218 -10.76 -0.52 5.82
C THR A 218 -10.05 -1.46 4.86
N ASP A 219 -10.82 -2.25 4.08
CA ASP A 219 -10.27 -3.15 3.08
C ASP A 219 -11.22 -3.27 1.88
N GLY A 220 -10.88 -2.57 0.79
CA GLY A 220 -11.76 -2.45 -0.35
C GLY A 220 -13.08 -1.74 -0.03
N PRO A 221 -14.18 -2.02 -0.74
CA PRO A 221 -15.49 -1.40 -0.51
C PRO A 221 -16.25 -2.09 0.64
N THR A 222 -15.57 -2.50 1.72
CA THR A 222 -16.17 -3.24 2.85
C THR A 222 -16.03 -2.48 4.17
N ASP A 223 -16.72 -2.92 5.20
CA ASP A 223 -16.64 -2.39 6.57
C ASP A 223 -15.58 -3.12 7.43
N ALA A 224 -14.88 -4.09 6.85
CA ALA A 224 -13.82 -4.84 7.50
C ALA A 224 -12.44 -4.22 7.21
N ALA A 225 -11.54 -4.29 8.17
CA ALA A 225 -10.13 -3.92 8.02
C ALA A 225 -9.31 -5.00 7.31
N GLY A 226 -9.81 -6.24 7.29
CA GLY A 226 -9.12 -7.37 6.70
C GLY A 226 -9.71 -8.71 7.09
N GLY A 227 -8.87 -9.76 7.04
CA GLY A 227 -9.31 -11.13 7.29
C GLY A 227 -8.37 -11.94 8.18
N PHE A 228 -8.95 -12.93 8.86
CA PHE A 228 -8.27 -13.90 9.71
C PHE A 228 -8.68 -15.32 9.31
N VAL A 229 -7.73 -16.22 9.27
CA VAL A 229 -7.94 -17.66 9.01
C VAL A 229 -7.03 -18.51 9.89
N ASP A 230 -7.47 -19.74 10.15
CA ASP A 230 -6.73 -20.76 10.89
C ASP A 230 -6.77 -22.11 10.19
N GLY A 231 -6.12 -23.13 10.76
CA GLY A 231 -6.09 -24.49 10.23
C GLY A 231 -7.47 -25.14 10.04
N GLY A 232 -8.51 -24.69 10.74
CA GLY A 232 -9.89 -25.17 10.63
C GLY A 232 -10.77 -24.42 9.64
N THR A 233 -10.33 -23.27 9.13
CA THR A 233 -11.15 -22.37 8.29
C THR A 233 -11.67 -23.07 7.04
N LYS A 234 -10.80 -23.80 6.31
CA LYS A 234 -11.20 -24.52 5.09
C LYS A 234 -12.32 -25.53 5.35
N GLU A 235 -12.26 -26.25 6.45
CA GLU A 235 -13.27 -27.23 6.81
C GLU A 235 -14.59 -26.56 7.21
N ARG A 236 -14.53 -25.46 7.98
CA ARG A 236 -15.73 -24.67 8.34
C ARG A 236 -16.48 -24.17 7.10
N LEU A 237 -15.74 -23.66 6.11
CA LEU A 237 -16.30 -23.20 4.83
C LEU A 237 -16.87 -24.37 4.01
N ALA A 238 -16.15 -25.48 3.93
CA ALA A 238 -16.62 -26.67 3.18
C ALA A 238 -17.93 -27.23 3.74
N ARG A 239 -18.12 -27.25 5.07
CA ARG A 239 -19.39 -27.66 5.71
C ARG A 239 -20.57 -26.78 5.32
N GLN A 240 -20.31 -25.54 4.90
CA GLN A 240 -21.31 -24.59 4.42
C GLN A 240 -21.44 -24.61 2.87
N GLY A 241 -20.76 -25.54 2.19
CA GLY A 241 -20.77 -25.63 0.75
C GLY A 241 -19.92 -24.55 0.04
N VAL A 242 -19.11 -23.79 0.79
CA VAL A 242 -18.26 -22.72 0.25
C VAL A 242 -16.91 -23.29 -0.18
N ARG A 243 -16.55 -23.08 -1.44
CA ARG A 243 -15.27 -23.52 -2.03
C ARG A 243 -14.34 -22.31 -2.19
N ILE A 244 -13.23 -22.28 -1.45
CA ILE A 244 -12.27 -21.15 -1.43
C ILE A 244 -11.83 -20.76 -2.85
N PHE A 245 -11.52 -21.73 -3.71
CA PHE A 245 -11.08 -21.45 -5.08
C PHE A 245 -12.15 -20.66 -5.90
N GLU A 246 -13.41 -21.05 -5.81
CA GLU A 246 -14.50 -20.36 -6.52
C GLU A 246 -14.75 -18.97 -5.96
N VAL A 247 -14.62 -18.81 -4.64
CA VAL A 247 -14.73 -17.53 -3.95
C VAL A 247 -13.63 -16.57 -4.40
N LEU A 248 -12.37 -17.01 -4.40
CA LEU A 248 -11.23 -16.20 -4.85
C LEU A 248 -11.34 -15.84 -6.33
N LYS A 249 -11.83 -16.77 -7.17
CA LYS A 249 -12.08 -16.48 -8.58
C LYS A 249 -13.15 -15.41 -8.81
N ASN A 250 -14.14 -15.34 -7.91
CA ASN A 250 -15.19 -14.32 -7.94
C ASN A 250 -14.84 -13.04 -7.16
N ASN A 251 -13.65 -12.95 -6.53
CA ASN A 251 -13.25 -11.86 -5.64
C ASN A 251 -14.26 -11.61 -4.50
N ASP A 252 -14.79 -12.69 -3.89
CA ASP A 252 -15.88 -12.64 -2.89
C ASP A 252 -15.41 -13.04 -1.48
N ALA A 253 -14.20 -12.63 -1.12
CA ALA A 253 -13.57 -12.99 0.15
C ALA A 253 -14.37 -12.52 1.38
N TYR A 254 -15.06 -11.39 1.27
CA TYR A 254 -15.87 -10.83 2.36
C TYR A 254 -16.94 -11.82 2.85
N HIS A 255 -17.78 -12.32 1.96
CA HIS A 255 -18.87 -13.22 2.34
C HIS A 255 -18.36 -14.55 2.88
N ALA A 256 -17.26 -15.08 2.31
CA ALA A 256 -16.65 -16.31 2.80
C ALA A 256 -16.08 -16.13 4.22
N LEU A 257 -15.35 -15.05 4.47
CA LEU A 257 -14.80 -14.75 5.80
C LEU A 257 -15.92 -14.44 6.82
N ALA A 258 -16.96 -13.72 6.42
CA ALA A 258 -18.15 -13.51 7.27
C ALA A 258 -18.78 -14.84 7.69
N ALA A 259 -18.94 -15.79 6.76
CA ALA A 259 -19.53 -17.10 7.01
C ALA A 259 -18.73 -17.95 8.02
N CYS A 260 -17.42 -17.76 8.14
CA CYS A 260 -16.59 -18.51 9.09
C CYS A 260 -16.09 -17.70 10.30
N GLY A 261 -16.57 -16.46 10.46
CA GLY A 261 -16.17 -15.57 11.56
C GLY A 261 -14.75 -15.03 11.42
N GLY A 262 -14.26 -14.90 10.19
CA GLY A 262 -12.89 -14.49 9.87
C GLY A 262 -12.73 -13.03 9.45
N LEU A 263 -13.78 -12.18 9.54
CA LEU A 263 -13.64 -10.75 9.29
C LEU A 263 -13.02 -10.04 10.49
N LEU A 264 -12.09 -9.12 10.21
CA LEU A 264 -11.49 -8.24 11.21
C LEU A 264 -12.10 -6.85 11.10
N HIS A 265 -12.67 -6.36 12.18
CA HIS A 265 -13.26 -5.02 12.25
C HIS A 265 -12.52 -4.20 13.31
N THR A 266 -11.90 -3.10 12.91
CA THR A 266 -11.24 -2.15 13.83
C THR A 266 -11.97 -0.81 13.87
N GLY A 267 -12.81 -0.54 12.88
CA GLY A 267 -13.28 0.79 12.56
C GLY A 267 -12.18 1.67 12.00
N ALA A 268 -12.53 2.86 11.54
CA ALA A 268 -11.57 3.81 10.99
C ALA A 268 -10.55 4.25 12.05
N THR A 269 -9.26 4.14 11.75
CA THR A 269 -8.16 4.45 12.69
C THR A 269 -7.70 5.90 12.61
N GLY A 270 -8.05 6.61 11.52
CA GLY A 270 -7.58 7.98 11.26
C GLY A 270 -6.15 8.06 10.71
N THR A 271 -5.54 6.93 10.35
CA THR A 271 -4.22 6.84 9.73
C THR A 271 -4.25 5.91 8.52
N ASN A 272 -3.26 6.01 7.64
CA ASN A 272 -2.99 5.04 6.59
C ASN A 272 -1.48 4.93 6.41
N VAL A 273 -0.93 3.78 6.71
CA VAL A 273 0.49 3.43 6.57
C VAL A 273 0.62 2.02 5.95
N ASN A 274 -0.20 1.75 4.93
CA ASN A 274 -0.31 0.48 4.23
C ASN A 274 -0.87 -0.66 5.12
N ASP A 275 -0.56 -1.90 4.75
CA ASP A 275 -1.11 -3.12 5.33
C ASP A 275 -0.03 -3.92 6.06
N VAL A 276 -0.47 -4.81 6.96
CA VAL A 276 0.37 -5.84 7.56
C VAL A 276 -0.30 -7.20 7.48
N ALA A 277 0.44 -8.18 6.96
CA ALA A 277 0.08 -9.59 6.99
C ALA A 277 0.95 -10.32 8.00
N VAL A 278 0.34 -11.19 8.79
CA VAL A 278 1.02 -11.94 9.86
C VAL A 278 0.62 -13.41 9.81
N LEU A 279 1.62 -14.28 9.78
CA LEU A 279 1.48 -15.71 10.04
C LEU A 279 1.94 -16.00 11.47
N LEU A 280 1.10 -16.63 12.25
CA LEU A 280 1.40 -17.08 13.60
C LEU A 280 1.47 -18.62 13.67
N ILE A 281 2.50 -19.14 14.30
CA ILE A 281 2.64 -20.55 14.65
C ILE A 281 2.90 -20.59 16.16
N ARG A 282 2.00 -21.16 16.92
CA ARG A 282 2.13 -21.25 18.39
C ARG A 282 2.64 -22.62 18.81
N ARG A 283 3.52 -22.64 19.82
CA ARG A 283 4.03 -23.86 20.45
C ARG A 283 4.11 -23.67 21.98
#